data_4175f6e943ec8d6fbff896b59ee219e5
#
_entry.id   4175f6e943ec8d6fbff896b59ee219e5
#
_cell.length_a   1.000
_cell.length_b   1.000
_cell.length_c   1.000
_cell.angle_alpha   90.00
_cell.angle_beta   90.00
_cell.angle_gamma   90.00
#
_symmetry.space_group_name_H-M   'P 1'
#
loop_
_entity.id
_entity.type
_entity.pdbx_description
1 polymer ?
#
loop_
_entity_poly.entity_id
_entity_poly.type
_entity_poly.pdbx_seq_one_letter_code
_entity_poly.pdbx_strand_id
1 'polypeptide(L)'
;MEIQYKDIILRDYRESDISDDIRWMNVEIEWIRADTPWAPIERVDPEQFRADMKEYMASLPEDALRWRLEIEHEGRHIGFVRSYLLDEHFDWVPPHEAGDPLSFRRGLAVAICASDMWDKGLGTRALKAFMNYYREEAGVEEFYLETWSGNHRMMRCAEKLGFRTCHKEIGIHTVGGKKYDALVLKR
;
A
#
# COMPACT_ATOMS: atom_id res chain seq x y z
N MET A 1 14.55 -8.02 -6.57
CA MET A 1 13.68 -9.19 -6.34
C MET A 1 12.47 -9.14 -7.26
N GLU A 2 11.88 -10.31 -7.63
CA GLU A 2 10.64 -10.39 -8.42
C GLU A 2 9.80 -11.57 -7.94
N ILE A 3 8.48 -11.36 -7.83
CA ILE A 3 7.50 -12.37 -7.42
C ILE A 3 6.42 -12.41 -8.49
N GLN A 4 6.40 -13.48 -9.28
CA GLN A 4 5.34 -13.70 -10.26
C GLN A 4 4.09 -14.26 -9.57
N TYR A 5 2.94 -13.62 -9.74
CA TYR A 5 1.66 -14.13 -9.25
C TYR A 5 0.55 -13.90 -10.29
N LYS A 6 0.12 -14.97 -10.93
CA LYS A 6 -0.84 -14.93 -12.05
C LYS A 6 -0.35 -14.01 -13.15
N ASP A 7 -1.09 -12.94 -13.43
CA ASP A 7 -0.85 -11.96 -14.48
C ASP A 7 -0.20 -10.66 -13.97
N ILE A 8 0.31 -10.66 -12.72
CA ILE A 8 1.07 -9.55 -12.14
C ILE A 8 2.46 -9.99 -11.70
N ILE A 9 3.36 -9.04 -11.62
CA ILE A 9 4.68 -9.18 -11.00
C ILE A 9 4.76 -8.15 -9.87
N LEU A 10 5.13 -8.60 -8.66
CA LEU A 10 5.62 -7.70 -7.61
C LEU A 10 7.14 -7.66 -7.70
N ARG A 11 7.72 -6.48 -7.77
CA ARG A 11 9.16 -6.32 -7.97
C ARG A 11 9.76 -5.16 -7.23
N ASP A 12 11.08 -5.16 -7.08
CA ASP A 12 11.81 -4.01 -6.58
C ASP A 12 11.59 -2.78 -7.50
N TYR A 13 11.73 -1.61 -6.91
CA TYR A 13 11.66 -0.32 -7.59
C TYR A 13 12.77 -0.18 -8.63
N ARG A 14 12.45 0.41 -9.77
CA ARG A 14 13.39 0.66 -10.89
C ARG A 14 13.47 2.17 -11.18
N GLU A 15 14.59 2.61 -11.73
CA GLU A 15 14.75 4.04 -12.12
C GLU A 15 13.65 4.50 -13.10
N SER A 16 13.17 3.60 -13.95
CA SER A 16 12.05 3.87 -14.87
C SER A 16 10.75 4.25 -14.16
N ASP A 17 10.53 3.78 -12.92
CA ASP A 17 9.30 3.99 -12.18
C ASP A 17 9.18 5.40 -11.61
N ILE A 18 10.31 6.10 -11.45
CA ILE A 18 10.36 7.47 -10.90
C ILE A 18 9.44 8.42 -11.67
N SER A 19 9.40 8.30 -13.00
CA SER A 19 8.54 9.15 -13.82
C SER A 19 7.05 8.88 -13.61
N ASP A 20 6.69 7.62 -13.35
CA ASP A 20 5.32 7.23 -13.05
C ASP A 20 4.89 7.76 -11.67
N ASP A 21 5.72 7.59 -10.64
CA ASP A 21 5.43 8.11 -9.30
C ASP A 21 5.29 9.63 -9.31
N ILE A 22 6.19 10.37 -9.97
CA ILE A 22 6.07 11.84 -10.11
C ILE A 22 4.76 12.22 -10.79
N ARG A 23 4.35 11.51 -11.84
CA ARG A 23 3.08 11.75 -12.53
C ARG A 23 1.90 11.47 -11.60
N TRP A 24 1.91 10.38 -10.86
CA TRP A 24 0.85 9.99 -9.93
C TRP A 24 0.75 10.87 -8.69
N MET A 25 1.85 11.45 -8.23
CA MET A 25 1.84 12.38 -7.10
C MET A 25 1.46 13.81 -7.49
N ASN A 26 1.66 14.19 -8.77
CA ASN A 26 1.49 15.58 -9.20
C ASN A 26 0.31 15.81 -10.17
N VAL A 27 -0.07 14.81 -10.97
CA VAL A 27 -1.01 14.96 -12.08
C VAL A 27 -2.18 13.97 -11.98
N GLU A 28 -1.89 12.67 -11.99
CA GLU A 28 -2.89 11.59 -11.96
C GLU A 28 -3.18 11.19 -10.50
N ILE A 29 -3.82 12.08 -9.76
CA ILE A 29 -3.99 12.02 -8.30
C ILE A 29 -5.25 11.29 -7.83
N GLU A 30 -5.97 10.64 -8.74
CA GLU A 30 -7.25 9.98 -8.46
C GLU A 30 -7.12 8.91 -7.38
N TRP A 31 -6.00 8.19 -7.36
CA TRP A 31 -5.73 7.16 -6.37
C TRP A 31 -5.59 7.74 -4.94
N ILE A 32 -4.94 8.92 -4.79
CA ILE A 32 -4.82 9.62 -3.50
C ILE A 32 -6.21 10.07 -3.03
N ARG A 33 -7.01 10.63 -3.94
CA ARG A 33 -8.38 11.07 -3.63
C ARG A 33 -9.32 9.92 -3.28
N ALA A 34 -9.07 8.73 -3.79
CA ALA A 34 -9.83 7.54 -3.43
C ALA A 34 -9.45 7.00 -2.05
N ASP A 35 -8.18 7.16 -1.66
CA ASP A 35 -7.65 6.69 -0.39
C ASP A 35 -7.95 7.68 0.76
N THR A 36 -7.54 8.93 0.63
CA THR A 36 -7.67 9.97 1.66
C THR A 36 -8.34 11.24 1.13
N PRO A 37 -9.63 11.21 0.74
CA PRO A 37 -10.28 12.32 0.06
C PRO A 37 -10.45 13.59 0.92
N TRP A 38 -10.26 13.50 2.24
CA TRP A 38 -10.28 14.63 3.18
C TRP A 38 -8.92 15.30 3.37
N ALA A 39 -7.83 14.62 2.98
CA ALA A 39 -6.49 15.15 3.17
C ALA A 39 -6.08 16.09 2.03
N PRO A 40 -5.25 17.11 2.30
CA PRO A 40 -4.63 17.89 1.25
C PRO A 40 -3.71 16.99 0.40
N ILE A 41 -3.66 17.29 -0.90
CA ILE A 41 -2.75 16.56 -1.80
C ILE A 41 -1.38 17.22 -1.72
N GLU A 42 -0.43 16.48 -1.19
CA GLU A 42 0.97 16.88 -1.17
C GLU A 42 1.62 16.52 -2.51
N ARG A 43 2.12 17.53 -3.20
CA ARG A 43 2.86 17.35 -4.45
C ARG A 43 4.34 17.23 -4.17
N VAL A 44 5.04 16.44 -4.97
CA VAL A 44 6.48 16.27 -4.84
C VAL A 44 7.23 17.20 -5.81
N ASP A 45 8.38 17.69 -5.38
CA ASP A 45 9.34 18.31 -6.28
C ASP A 45 10.00 17.20 -7.13
N PRO A 46 9.94 17.26 -8.46
CA PRO A 46 10.42 16.18 -9.32
C PRO A 46 11.94 15.93 -9.23
N GLU A 47 12.74 16.96 -8.99
CA GLU A 47 14.20 16.83 -8.93
C GLU A 47 14.60 16.20 -7.58
N GLN A 48 14.04 16.70 -6.49
CA GLN A 48 14.28 16.14 -5.16
C GLN A 48 13.79 14.69 -5.10
N PHE A 49 12.59 14.40 -5.58
CA PHE A 49 12.05 13.04 -5.60
C PHE A 49 12.94 12.05 -6.38
N ARG A 50 13.52 12.49 -7.51
CA ARG A 50 14.48 11.66 -8.26
C ARG A 50 15.73 11.34 -7.44
N ALA A 51 16.27 12.34 -6.72
CA ALA A 51 17.44 12.16 -5.89
C ALA A 51 17.15 11.18 -4.74
N ASP A 52 16.05 11.38 -4.03
CA ASP A 52 15.62 10.55 -2.90
C ASP A 52 15.41 9.09 -3.33
N MET A 53 14.76 8.87 -4.47
CA MET A 53 14.50 7.51 -4.96
C MET A 53 15.75 6.80 -5.45
N LYS A 54 16.73 7.51 -6.00
CA LYS A 54 18.04 6.93 -6.32
C LYS A 54 18.81 6.53 -5.07
N GLU A 55 18.79 7.35 -4.04
CA GLU A 55 19.38 7.02 -2.74
C GLU A 55 18.68 5.81 -2.11
N TYR A 56 17.35 5.79 -2.12
CA TYR A 56 16.56 4.65 -1.65
C TYR A 56 16.96 3.35 -2.35
N MET A 57 17.01 3.33 -3.69
CA MET A 57 17.42 2.14 -4.44
C MET A 57 18.84 1.67 -4.10
N ALA A 58 19.77 2.62 -3.92
CA ALA A 58 21.16 2.30 -3.57
C ALA A 58 21.30 1.78 -2.13
N SER A 59 20.37 2.14 -1.24
CA SER A 59 20.38 1.75 0.18
C SER A 59 19.71 0.41 0.45
N LEU A 60 18.97 -0.17 -0.50
CA LEU A 60 18.24 -1.42 -0.30
C LEU A 60 19.21 -2.62 -0.20
N PRO A 61 19.29 -3.29 0.97
CA PRO A 61 20.08 -4.53 1.08
C PRO A 61 19.46 -5.65 0.25
N GLU A 62 20.30 -6.48 -0.34
CA GLU A 62 19.85 -7.54 -1.25
C GLU A 62 18.92 -8.55 -0.56
N ASP A 63 19.24 -8.93 0.67
CA ASP A 63 18.51 -9.95 1.45
C ASP A 63 17.48 -9.37 2.44
N ALA A 64 17.21 -8.05 2.41
CA ALA A 64 16.26 -7.46 3.33
C ALA A 64 14.81 -7.77 2.96
N LEU A 65 13.98 -7.99 3.97
CA LEU A 65 12.53 -8.06 3.79
C LEU A 65 11.99 -6.76 3.18
N ARG A 66 11.30 -6.87 2.06
CA ARG A 66 10.80 -5.70 1.33
C ARG A 66 9.55 -5.12 1.99
N TRP A 67 9.63 -3.84 2.35
CA TRP A 67 8.50 -3.09 2.87
C TRP A 67 7.59 -2.52 1.78
N ARG A 68 8.13 -2.36 0.57
CA ARG A 68 7.43 -1.93 -0.63
C ARG A 68 7.88 -2.77 -1.82
N LEU A 69 6.93 -3.13 -2.68
CA LEU A 69 7.16 -3.70 -4.00
C LEU A 69 6.23 -3.02 -5.01
N GLU A 70 6.75 -2.80 -6.21
CA GLU A 70 5.98 -2.24 -7.31
C GLU A 70 5.14 -3.33 -7.98
N ILE A 71 3.98 -2.94 -8.49
CA ILE A 71 3.07 -3.82 -9.22
C ILE A 71 3.25 -3.58 -10.71
N GLU A 72 3.65 -4.63 -11.41
CA GLU A 72 3.72 -4.64 -12.88
C GLU A 72 2.63 -5.57 -13.43
N HIS A 73 1.92 -5.13 -14.48
CA HIS A 73 0.93 -5.89 -15.21
C HIS A 73 1.10 -5.65 -16.69
N GLU A 74 1.25 -6.72 -17.48
CA GLU A 74 1.49 -6.66 -18.94
C GLU A 74 2.66 -5.74 -19.32
N GLY A 75 3.76 -5.79 -18.54
CA GLY A 75 4.95 -4.98 -18.76
C GLY A 75 4.82 -3.50 -18.37
N ARG A 76 3.69 -3.09 -17.76
CA ARG A 76 3.43 -1.73 -17.32
C ARG A 76 3.47 -1.64 -15.78
N HIS A 77 4.21 -0.67 -15.26
CA HIS A 77 4.13 -0.27 -13.86
C HIS A 77 2.76 0.39 -13.59
N ILE A 78 2.02 -0.09 -12.58
CA ILE A 78 0.63 0.34 -12.34
C ILE A 78 0.36 0.80 -10.92
N GLY A 79 1.32 0.67 -10.00
CA GLY A 79 1.17 1.01 -8.59
C GLY A 79 2.05 0.17 -7.69
N PHE A 80 1.73 0.09 -6.42
CA PHE A 80 2.56 -0.58 -5.43
C PHE A 80 1.77 -1.29 -4.33
N VAL A 81 2.44 -2.20 -3.63
CA VAL A 81 2.07 -2.71 -2.31
C VAL A 81 3.10 -2.27 -1.29
N ARG A 82 2.67 -2.01 -0.06
CA ARG A 82 3.59 -1.72 1.04
C ARG A 82 3.10 -2.36 2.34
N SER A 83 4.04 -2.59 3.25
CA SER A 83 3.73 -2.94 4.64
C SER A 83 4.13 -1.81 5.59
N TYR A 84 3.55 -1.82 6.77
CA TYR A 84 3.84 -0.89 7.85
C TYR A 84 3.55 -1.57 9.19
N LEU A 85 3.95 -0.94 10.28
CA LEU A 85 3.77 -1.47 11.61
C LEU A 85 2.66 -0.72 12.34
N LEU A 86 1.85 -1.47 13.09
CA LEU A 86 0.85 -0.94 13.99
C LEU A 86 1.08 -1.47 15.39
N ASP A 87 0.92 -0.63 16.38
CA ASP A 87 0.95 -1.01 17.78
C ASP A 87 -0.37 -1.67 18.26
N GLU A 88 -0.52 -1.84 19.55
CA GLU A 88 -1.72 -2.42 20.16
C GLU A 88 -2.97 -1.56 20.07
N HIS A 89 -2.81 -0.25 19.83
CA HIS A 89 -3.87 0.74 19.65
C HIS A 89 -4.21 1.01 18.18
N PHE A 90 -3.50 0.34 17.26
CA PHE A 90 -3.52 0.54 15.81
C PHE A 90 -2.89 1.86 15.37
N ASP A 91 -2.04 2.46 16.20
CA ASP A 91 -1.23 3.61 15.81
C ASP A 91 -0.03 3.16 14.98
N TRP A 92 0.32 3.97 13.98
CA TRP A 92 1.45 3.68 13.09
C TRP A 92 2.78 3.82 13.84
N VAL A 93 3.64 2.81 13.71
CA VAL A 93 4.97 2.77 14.33
C VAL A 93 6.05 2.92 13.26
N PRO A 94 6.92 3.95 13.35
CA PRO A 94 8.06 4.08 12.45
C PRO A 94 9.00 2.87 12.58
N PRO A 95 9.47 2.27 11.46
CA PRO A 95 10.33 1.09 11.52
C PRO A 95 11.60 1.24 12.35
N HIS A 96 12.17 2.45 12.41
CA HIS A 96 13.38 2.73 13.19
C HIS A 96 13.13 2.79 14.72
N GLU A 97 11.87 2.87 15.16
CA GLU A 97 11.47 2.85 16.56
C GLU A 97 11.03 1.45 17.03
N ALA A 98 10.80 0.55 16.08
CA ALA A 98 10.17 -0.73 16.36
C ALA A 98 11.04 -1.75 17.12
N GLY A 99 12.37 -1.56 17.21
CA GLY A 99 13.28 -2.56 17.78
C GLY A 99 13.19 -3.90 17.04
N ASP A 100 12.25 -4.77 17.43
CA ASP A 100 11.91 -5.98 16.67
C ASP A 100 10.61 -5.76 15.86
N PRO A 101 10.68 -5.59 14.53
CA PRO A 101 9.50 -5.36 13.68
C PRO A 101 8.50 -6.53 13.66
N LEU A 102 8.90 -7.74 14.06
CA LEU A 102 8.00 -8.90 14.11
C LEU A 102 7.11 -8.92 15.36
N SER A 103 7.43 -8.11 16.37
CA SER A 103 6.60 -7.96 17.57
C SER A 103 5.37 -7.07 17.36
N PHE A 104 5.31 -6.33 16.26
CA PHE A 104 4.22 -5.42 15.92
C PHE A 104 3.23 -6.05 14.94
N ARG A 105 2.01 -5.52 14.91
CA ARG A 105 1.01 -5.89 13.91
C ARG A 105 1.45 -5.47 12.52
N ARG A 106 1.30 -6.38 11.55
CA ARG A 106 1.68 -6.12 10.17
C ARG A 106 0.53 -5.51 9.38
N GLY A 107 0.56 -4.20 9.20
CA GLY A 107 -0.31 -3.49 8.28
C GLY A 107 0.14 -3.66 6.84
N LEU A 108 -0.82 -3.73 5.92
CA LEU A 108 -0.59 -3.77 4.47
C LEU A 108 -1.40 -2.68 3.77
N ALA A 109 -0.84 -2.15 2.69
CA ALA A 109 -1.55 -1.25 1.79
C ALA A 109 -1.30 -1.64 0.33
N VAL A 110 -2.25 -1.29 -0.53
CA VAL A 110 -2.14 -1.43 -1.99
C VAL A 110 -2.68 -0.18 -2.65
N ALA A 111 -1.94 0.36 -3.60
CA ALA A 111 -2.40 1.40 -4.48
C ALA A 111 -2.25 0.96 -5.94
N ILE A 112 -3.35 0.93 -6.68
CA ILE A 112 -3.32 0.91 -8.14
C ILE A 112 -3.41 2.36 -8.58
N CYS A 113 -2.24 2.95 -8.87
CA CYS A 113 -2.12 4.38 -9.19
C CYS A 113 -2.63 4.69 -10.60
N ALA A 114 -2.46 3.75 -11.53
CA ALA A 114 -3.02 3.82 -12.88
C ALA A 114 -4.54 3.60 -12.84
N SER A 115 -5.34 4.67 -12.92
CA SER A 115 -6.80 4.62 -12.73
C SER A 115 -7.53 3.80 -13.80
N ASP A 116 -6.98 3.69 -15.01
CA ASP A 116 -7.47 2.84 -16.11
C ASP A 116 -7.34 1.32 -15.82
N MET A 117 -6.60 0.97 -14.76
CA MET A 117 -6.41 -0.40 -14.28
C MET A 117 -7.32 -0.77 -13.09
N TRP A 118 -8.19 0.12 -12.67
CA TRP A 118 -9.12 -0.15 -11.58
C TRP A 118 -10.19 -1.18 -11.94
N ASP A 119 -10.79 -1.78 -10.90
CA ASP A 119 -11.88 -2.76 -10.96
C ASP A 119 -11.56 -4.07 -11.73
N LYS A 120 -10.29 -4.30 -12.11
CA LYS A 120 -9.78 -5.53 -12.75
C LYS A 120 -9.29 -6.60 -11.75
N GLY A 121 -9.42 -6.34 -10.44
CA GLY A 121 -8.98 -7.24 -9.36
C GLY A 121 -7.47 -7.30 -9.15
N LEU A 122 -6.69 -6.38 -9.76
CA LEU A 122 -5.23 -6.34 -9.67
C LEU A 122 -4.76 -6.10 -8.23
N GLY A 123 -5.38 -5.15 -7.49
CA GLY A 123 -5.06 -4.90 -6.09
C GLY A 123 -5.27 -6.12 -5.19
N THR A 124 -6.33 -6.92 -5.45
CA THR A 124 -6.59 -8.16 -4.70
C THR A 124 -5.49 -9.20 -4.96
N ARG A 125 -5.03 -9.33 -6.23
CA ARG A 125 -3.93 -10.23 -6.58
C ARG A 125 -2.60 -9.77 -5.95
N ALA A 126 -2.34 -8.46 -6.00
CA ALA A 126 -1.12 -7.88 -5.43
C ALA A 126 -1.04 -8.07 -3.92
N LEU A 127 -2.11 -7.74 -3.17
CA LEU A 127 -2.15 -8.01 -1.73
C LEU A 127 -2.01 -9.50 -1.42
N LYS A 128 -2.63 -10.39 -2.18
CA LYS A 128 -2.50 -11.83 -1.96
C LYS A 128 -1.07 -12.33 -2.16
N ALA A 129 -0.40 -11.87 -3.21
CA ALA A 129 1.00 -12.19 -3.47
C ALA A 129 1.91 -11.66 -2.36
N PHE A 130 1.68 -10.42 -1.92
CA PHE A 130 2.47 -9.80 -0.87
C PHE A 130 2.27 -10.44 0.51
N MET A 131 1.04 -10.87 0.83
CA MET A 131 0.77 -11.67 2.04
C MET A 131 1.49 -13.02 1.99
N ASN A 132 1.53 -13.70 0.84
CA ASN A 132 2.26 -14.95 0.70
C ASN A 132 3.76 -14.73 0.91
N TYR A 133 4.33 -13.69 0.31
CA TYR A 133 5.72 -13.29 0.51
C TYR A 133 6.06 -13.12 2.01
N TYR A 134 5.25 -12.37 2.76
CA TYR A 134 5.49 -12.17 4.19
C TYR A 134 5.33 -13.45 5.02
N ARG A 135 4.46 -14.38 4.61
CA ARG A 135 4.37 -15.70 5.26
C ARG A 135 5.60 -16.54 5.04
N GLU A 136 6.09 -16.57 3.81
CA GLU A 136 7.23 -17.38 3.40
C GLU A 136 8.54 -16.84 3.98
N GLU A 137 8.76 -15.51 3.88
CA GLU A 137 10.06 -14.91 4.27
C GLU A 137 10.14 -14.54 5.75
N ALA A 138 9.02 -14.25 6.42
CA ALA A 138 9.01 -13.72 7.79
C ALA A 138 8.07 -14.45 8.75
N GLY A 139 7.37 -15.51 8.30
CA GLY A 139 6.43 -16.25 9.15
C GLY A 139 5.23 -15.45 9.63
N VAL A 140 4.88 -14.35 8.98
CA VAL A 140 3.76 -13.49 9.38
C VAL A 140 2.45 -14.14 8.97
N GLU A 141 1.62 -14.50 9.95
CA GLU A 141 0.33 -15.15 9.70
C GLU A 141 -0.85 -14.17 9.76
N GLU A 142 -0.68 -13.07 10.50
CA GLU A 142 -1.73 -12.10 10.79
C GLU A 142 -1.47 -10.77 10.09
N PHE A 143 -2.47 -10.26 9.36
CA PHE A 143 -2.35 -9.04 8.57
C PHE A 143 -3.49 -8.07 8.86
N TYR A 144 -3.19 -6.78 8.77
CA TYR A 144 -4.13 -5.69 8.98
C TYR A 144 -4.20 -4.79 7.75
N LEU A 145 -5.36 -4.18 7.55
CA LEU A 145 -5.60 -3.15 6.53
C LEU A 145 -6.33 -2.00 7.19
N GLU A 146 -5.88 -0.79 6.92
CA GLU A 146 -6.60 0.43 7.30
C GLU A 146 -7.29 1.01 6.08
N THR A 147 -8.53 1.46 6.26
CA THR A 147 -9.30 2.12 5.21
C THR A 147 -10.46 2.91 5.82
N TRP A 148 -11.29 3.48 5.00
CA TRP A 148 -12.49 4.19 5.42
C TRP A 148 -13.74 3.61 4.75
N SER A 149 -14.90 3.79 5.37
CA SER A 149 -16.16 3.15 4.95
C SER A 149 -16.68 3.60 3.57
N GLY A 150 -16.13 4.67 3.00
CA GLY A 150 -16.43 5.11 1.63
C GLY A 150 -15.47 4.56 0.56
N ASN A 151 -14.38 3.90 0.94
CA ASN A 151 -13.48 3.24 -0.02
C ASN A 151 -14.00 1.87 -0.43
N HIS A 152 -15.08 1.86 -1.23
CA HIS A 152 -15.74 0.62 -1.63
C HIS A 152 -14.85 -0.34 -2.42
N ARG A 153 -13.81 0.17 -3.14
CA ARG A 153 -12.85 -0.70 -3.84
C ARG A 153 -12.00 -1.47 -2.86
N MET A 154 -11.45 -0.76 -1.85
CA MET A 154 -10.64 -1.42 -0.82
C MET A 154 -11.47 -2.36 0.04
N MET A 155 -12.70 -1.99 0.41
CA MET A 155 -13.62 -2.86 1.14
C MET A 155 -13.89 -4.17 0.40
N ARG A 156 -14.20 -4.11 -0.91
CA ARG A 156 -14.39 -5.32 -1.73
C ARG A 156 -13.11 -6.14 -1.89
N CYS A 157 -11.94 -5.49 -1.96
CA CYS A 157 -10.66 -6.17 -2.01
C CYS A 157 -10.40 -6.95 -0.71
N ALA A 158 -10.57 -6.30 0.42
CA ALA A 158 -10.41 -6.89 1.75
C ALA A 158 -11.36 -8.08 1.98
N GLU A 159 -12.64 -7.94 1.63
CA GLU A 159 -13.64 -9.00 1.74
C GLU A 159 -13.25 -10.25 0.94
N LYS A 160 -12.83 -10.08 -0.33
CA LYS A 160 -12.37 -11.20 -1.18
C LYS A 160 -11.14 -11.91 -0.60
N LEU A 161 -10.33 -11.22 0.16
CA LEU A 161 -9.15 -11.77 0.83
C LEU A 161 -9.47 -12.34 2.22
N GLY A 162 -10.69 -12.23 2.69
CA GLY A 162 -11.14 -12.78 3.98
C GLY A 162 -10.87 -11.88 5.18
N PHE A 163 -10.52 -10.62 4.98
CA PHE A 163 -10.42 -9.66 6.07
C PHE A 163 -11.78 -9.35 6.67
N ARG A 164 -11.80 -9.07 7.99
CA ARG A 164 -12.97 -8.64 8.74
C ARG A 164 -12.64 -7.43 9.59
N THR A 165 -13.58 -6.51 9.74
CA THR A 165 -13.40 -5.33 10.61
C THR A 165 -13.16 -5.76 12.04
N CYS A 166 -12.05 -5.32 12.63
CA CYS A 166 -11.68 -5.58 14.03
C CYS A 166 -11.70 -4.30 14.88
N HIS A 167 -11.52 -3.12 14.27
CA HIS A 167 -11.63 -1.83 14.93
C HIS A 167 -12.35 -0.83 14.02
N LYS A 168 -13.05 0.14 14.63
CA LYS A 168 -13.86 1.10 13.92
C LYS A 168 -14.02 2.41 14.72
N GLU A 169 -13.69 3.54 14.09
CA GLU A 169 -13.95 4.86 14.61
C GLU A 169 -15.07 5.53 13.81
N ILE A 170 -16.18 5.84 14.49
CA ILE A 170 -17.42 6.25 13.83
C ILE A 170 -17.37 7.73 13.45
N GLY A 171 -17.61 8.01 12.15
CA GLY A 171 -17.89 9.35 11.63
C GLY A 171 -16.74 10.35 11.73
N ILE A 172 -15.49 9.89 11.83
CA ILE A 172 -14.32 10.77 12.00
C ILE A 172 -13.91 11.50 10.72
N HIS A 173 -14.24 10.94 9.54
CA HIS A 173 -13.93 11.56 8.26
C HIS A 173 -15.17 12.25 7.67
N THR A 174 -14.98 13.41 7.06
CA THR A 174 -16.06 14.12 6.36
C THR A 174 -15.67 14.32 4.89
N VAL A 175 -16.49 13.77 3.98
CA VAL A 175 -16.30 13.89 2.53
C VAL A 175 -17.60 14.33 1.89
N GLY A 176 -17.58 15.47 1.18
CA GLY A 176 -18.79 16.02 0.54
C GLY A 176 -19.95 16.26 1.52
N GLY A 177 -19.65 16.65 2.77
CA GLY A 177 -20.64 16.89 3.82
C GLY A 177 -21.19 15.63 4.50
N LYS A 178 -20.77 14.43 4.10
CA LYS A 178 -21.14 13.14 4.72
C LYS A 178 -20.05 12.63 5.64
N LYS A 179 -20.45 12.03 6.74
CA LYS A 179 -19.54 11.39 7.69
C LYS A 179 -19.27 9.93 7.30
N TYR A 180 -18.04 9.52 7.47
CA TYR A 180 -17.55 8.17 7.21
C TYR A 180 -16.67 7.68 8.36
N ASP A 181 -16.62 6.38 8.51
CA ASP A 181 -15.87 5.72 9.58
C ASP A 181 -14.46 5.38 9.11
N ALA A 182 -13.46 5.45 10.03
CA ALA A 182 -12.20 4.76 9.84
C ALA A 182 -12.35 3.30 10.26
N LEU A 183 -11.69 2.41 9.53
CA LEU A 183 -11.82 0.96 9.71
C LEU A 183 -10.43 0.33 9.74
N VAL A 184 -10.21 -0.54 10.73
CA VAL A 184 -9.11 -1.50 10.71
C VAL A 184 -9.71 -2.88 10.48
N LEU A 185 -9.18 -3.57 9.48
CA LEU A 185 -9.59 -4.92 9.12
C LEU A 185 -8.45 -5.88 9.39
N LYS A 186 -8.78 -7.07 9.86
CA LYS A 186 -7.83 -8.13 10.24
C LYS A 186 -8.11 -9.41 9.46
N ARG A 187 -7.06 -10.11 9.13
CA ARG A 187 -7.09 -11.47 8.60
C ARG A 187 -6.01 -12.31 9.25
#